data_98ddb62ac609ed350c8a84a967603b52
#
_entry.id   98ddb62ac609ed350c8a84a967603b52
#
_cell.length_a   1.000
_cell.length_b   1.000
_cell.length_c   1.000
_cell.angle_alpha   90.00
_cell.angle_beta   90.00
_cell.angle_gamma   90.00
#
_symmetry.space_group_name_H-M   'P 1'
#
loop_
_entity.id
_entity.type
_entity.pdbx_description
1 polymer ?
#
loop_
_entity_poly.entity_id
_entity_poly.type
_entity_poly.pdbx_seq_one_letter_code
_entity_poly.pdbx_strand_id
1 'polypeptide(L)'
;MGGLRRHLPLTHATFAVAVLAITGIPPFAGFFSKDAILAGVLALAGETGSPALLALWASGLLTAGLTAFYMTRLYLLVFAGEPRLPEGASRHLHESPPVMTRPLVVLAAGAAVAGFAGVPGFLGGGRTRGWA
;
A
#
# COMPACT_ATOMS: atom_id res chain seq x y z
N MET A 1 -13.25 -1.05 18.21
CA MET A 1 -12.01 -1.84 18.20
C MET A 1 -10.85 -0.88 18.37
N GLY A 2 -9.79 -1.25 19.05
CA GLY A 2 -8.61 -0.43 19.24
C GLY A 2 -7.56 -1.19 20.03
N GLY A 3 -6.28 -0.79 20.00
CA GLY A 3 -5.23 -1.38 20.83
C GLY A 3 -4.83 -2.82 20.50
N LEU A 4 -5.22 -3.35 19.34
CA LEU A 4 -4.94 -4.73 18.92
C LEU A 4 -3.44 -5.00 18.69
N ARG A 5 -2.62 -3.97 18.61
CA ARG A 5 -1.16 -4.07 18.46
C ARG A 5 -0.51 -5.00 19.50
N ARG A 6 -1.00 -4.99 20.74
CA ARG A 6 -0.42 -5.80 21.83
C ARG A 6 -0.84 -7.27 21.77
N HIS A 7 -2.00 -7.55 21.17
CA HIS A 7 -2.59 -8.90 21.12
C HIS A 7 -2.23 -9.65 19.84
N LEU A 8 -1.98 -8.92 18.74
CA LEU A 8 -1.74 -9.46 17.40
C LEU A 8 -0.47 -8.82 16.78
N PRO A 9 0.74 -9.06 17.33
CA PRO A 9 1.95 -8.37 16.89
C PRO A 9 2.35 -8.72 15.45
N LEU A 10 2.20 -9.99 15.03
CA LEU A 10 2.55 -10.42 13.69
C LEU A 10 1.58 -9.88 12.65
N THR A 11 0.27 -9.98 12.92
CA THR A 11 -0.79 -9.40 12.08
C THR A 11 -0.64 -7.89 11.98
N HIS A 12 -0.30 -7.21 13.08
CA HIS A 12 -0.01 -5.77 13.09
C HIS A 12 1.15 -5.42 12.17
N ALA A 13 2.27 -6.14 12.24
CA ALA A 13 3.45 -5.88 11.43
C ALA A 13 3.17 -6.10 9.94
N THR A 14 2.55 -7.22 9.56
CA THR A 14 2.19 -7.52 8.17
C THR A 14 1.18 -6.53 7.60
N PHE A 15 0.20 -6.13 8.41
CA PHE A 15 -0.78 -5.12 8.03
C PHE A 15 -0.14 -3.73 7.85
N ALA A 16 0.82 -3.36 8.71
CA ALA A 16 1.58 -2.11 8.56
C ALA A 16 2.33 -2.07 7.23
N VAL A 17 3.04 -3.15 6.88
CA VAL A 17 3.74 -3.27 5.59
C VAL A 17 2.76 -3.15 4.42
N ALA A 18 1.60 -3.81 4.50
CA ALA A 18 0.56 -3.72 3.47
C ALA A 18 0.02 -2.28 3.31
N VAL A 19 -0.23 -1.59 4.42
CA VAL A 19 -0.67 -0.18 4.40
C VAL A 19 0.39 0.71 3.75
N LEU A 20 1.67 0.57 4.12
CA LEU A 20 2.77 1.32 3.51
C LEU A 20 2.89 1.05 2.00
N ALA A 21 2.71 -0.21 1.59
CA ALA A 21 2.75 -0.58 0.18
C ALA A 21 1.58 0.02 -0.62
N ILE A 22 0.34 -0.07 -0.10
CA ILE A 22 -0.84 0.41 -0.81
C ILE A 22 -0.97 1.94 -0.79
N THR A 23 -0.49 2.61 0.24
CA THR A 23 -0.43 4.08 0.30
C THR A 23 0.57 4.67 -0.68
N GLY A 24 1.51 3.86 -1.16
CA GLY A 24 2.51 4.30 -2.11
C GLY A 24 3.65 5.09 -1.47
N ILE A 25 4.11 4.64 -0.30
CA ILE A 25 5.30 5.22 0.34
C ILE A 25 6.56 4.56 -0.23
N PRO A 26 7.59 5.32 -0.65
CA PRO A 26 8.87 4.74 -1.04
C PRO A 26 9.48 3.96 0.14
N PRO A 27 10.12 2.81 -0.04
CA PRO A 27 10.49 2.12 -1.26
C PRO A 27 9.56 0.96 -1.68
N PHE A 28 8.30 0.95 -1.25
CA PHE A 28 7.35 -0.14 -1.50
C PHE A 28 6.85 -0.19 -2.95
N ALA A 29 6.44 -1.40 -3.39
CA ALA A 29 6.02 -1.66 -4.76
C ALA A 29 4.87 -0.76 -5.26
N GLY A 30 3.93 -0.40 -4.39
CA GLY A 30 2.80 0.46 -4.71
C GLY A 30 3.19 1.88 -5.12
N PHE A 31 4.31 2.40 -4.63
CA PHE A 31 4.84 3.70 -5.05
C PHE A 31 5.21 3.67 -6.53
N PHE A 32 6.08 2.73 -6.92
CA PHE A 32 6.60 2.66 -8.28
C PHE A 32 5.51 2.40 -9.33
N SER A 33 4.56 1.52 -9.03
CA SER A 33 3.45 1.23 -9.95
C SER A 33 2.50 2.42 -10.13
N LYS A 34 2.11 3.08 -9.04
CA LYS A 34 1.24 4.27 -9.12
C LYS A 34 1.93 5.42 -9.85
N ASP A 35 3.18 5.68 -9.52
CA ASP A 35 3.96 6.75 -10.12
C ASP A 35 4.17 6.52 -11.63
N ALA A 36 4.51 5.31 -12.05
CA ALA A 36 4.66 4.96 -13.45
C ALA A 36 3.34 5.13 -14.24
N ILE A 37 2.20 4.71 -13.67
CA ILE A 37 0.89 4.86 -14.32
C ILE A 37 0.53 6.34 -14.44
N LEU A 38 0.64 7.11 -13.35
CA LEU A 38 0.30 8.54 -13.34
C LEU A 38 1.22 9.35 -14.27
N ALA A 39 2.51 9.06 -14.28
CA ALA A 39 3.47 9.69 -15.18
C ALA A 39 3.16 9.37 -16.65
N GLY A 40 2.82 8.12 -16.97
CA GLY A 40 2.42 7.72 -18.32
C GLY A 40 1.17 8.44 -18.82
N VAL A 41 0.14 8.53 -18.00
CA VAL A 41 -1.10 9.26 -18.34
C VAL A 41 -0.83 10.75 -18.53
N LEU A 42 0.01 11.36 -17.68
CA LEU A 42 0.37 12.77 -17.78
C LEU A 42 1.17 13.07 -19.05
N ALA A 43 2.12 12.20 -19.42
CA ALA A 43 2.89 12.33 -20.65
C ALA A 43 1.98 12.28 -21.87
N LEU A 44 1.08 11.30 -21.95
CA LEU A 44 0.07 11.20 -23.03
C LEU A 44 -0.84 12.42 -23.08
N ALA A 45 -1.25 12.95 -21.92
CA ALA A 45 -2.06 14.16 -21.88
C ALA A 45 -1.33 15.37 -22.43
N GLY A 46 -0.03 15.47 -22.19
CA GLY A 46 0.85 16.54 -22.73
C GLY A 46 1.02 16.42 -24.24
N GLU A 47 1.21 15.22 -24.76
CA GLU A 47 1.39 14.97 -26.20
C GLU A 47 0.10 15.17 -27.02
N THR A 48 -1.02 14.72 -26.49
CA THR A 48 -2.32 14.74 -27.19
C THR A 48 -3.13 16.02 -26.95
N GLY A 49 -2.77 16.80 -25.91
CA GLY A 49 -3.57 17.95 -25.48
C GLY A 49 -4.97 17.59 -25.00
N SER A 50 -5.21 16.33 -24.64
CA SER A 50 -6.56 15.82 -24.32
C SER A 50 -6.97 16.18 -22.90
N PRO A 51 -8.04 16.97 -22.70
CA PRO A 51 -8.54 17.31 -21.37
C PRO A 51 -9.10 16.08 -20.63
N ALA A 52 -9.53 15.05 -21.34
CA ALA A 52 -10.02 13.80 -20.76
C ALA A 52 -8.88 13.03 -20.05
N LEU A 53 -7.68 12.99 -20.63
CA LEU A 53 -6.51 12.37 -20.01
C LEU A 53 -6.04 13.15 -18.79
N LEU A 54 -6.14 14.48 -18.84
CA LEU A 54 -5.82 15.31 -17.68
C LEU A 54 -6.80 15.08 -16.52
N ALA A 55 -8.08 14.95 -16.82
CA ALA A 55 -9.11 14.62 -15.83
C ALA A 55 -8.90 13.21 -15.24
N LEU A 56 -8.51 12.24 -16.09
CA LEU A 56 -8.15 10.90 -15.64
C LEU A 56 -6.93 10.91 -14.69
N TRP A 57 -5.90 11.65 -15.04
CA TRP A 57 -4.74 11.84 -14.18
C TRP A 57 -5.10 12.46 -12.83
N ALA A 58 -5.88 13.55 -12.84
CA ALA A 58 -6.32 14.23 -11.62
C ALA A 58 -7.17 13.32 -10.72
N SER A 59 -8.08 12.54 -11.32
CA SER A 59 -8.90 11.56 -10.57
C SER A 59 -8.05 10.43 -9.98
N GLY A 60 -7.02 9.98 -10.69
CA GLY A 60 -6.06 8.99 -10.20
C GLY A 60 -5.25 9.51 -9.00
N LEU A 61 -4.81 10.76 -9.07
CA LEU A 61 -4.09 11.41 -7.98
C LEU A 61 -4.97 11.60 -6.74
N LEU A 62 -6.22 12.06 -6.94
CA LEU A 62 -7.21 12.18 -5.86
C LEU A 62 -7.48 10.82 -5.19
N THR A 63 -7.68 9.78 -5.98
CA THR A 63 -7.94 8.43 -5.49
C THR A 63 -6.74 7.89 -4.71
N ALA A 64 -5.52 8.16 -5.15
CA ALA A 64 -4.31 7.79 -4.42
C ALA A 64 -4.23 8.48 -3.05
N GLY A 65 -4.54 9.77 -2.99
CA GLY A 65 -4.60 10.54 -1.74
C GLY A 65 -5.68 10.03 -0.78
N LEU A 66 -6.88 9.76 -1.28
CA LEU A 66 -7.98 9.19 -0.49
C LEU A 66 -7.62 7.79 0.03
N THR A 67 -6.95 6.97 -0.78
CA THR A 67 -6.48 5.64 -0.37
C THR A 67 -5.49 5.76 0.78
N ALA A 68 -4.51 6.65 0.68
CA ALA A 68 -3.55 6.89 1.76
C ALA A 68 -4.26 7.34 3.05
N PHE A 69 -5.21 8.25 2.93
CA PHE A 69 -5.96 8.77 4.07
C PHE A 69 -6.78 7.68 4.78
N TYR A 70 -7.62 6.94 4.05
CA TYR A 70 -8.50 5.98 4.70
C TYR A 70 -7.72 4.75 5.23
N MET A 71 -6.66 4.32 4.56
CA MET A 71 -5.83 3.21 5.03
C MET A 71 -5.05 3.57 6.29
N THR A 72 -4.49 4.77 6.35
CA THR A 72 -3.83 5.27 7.57
C THR A 72 -4.84 5.40 8.71
N ARG A 73 -6.01 5.95 8.45
CA ARG A 73 -7.08 6.05 9.45
C ARG A 73 -7.51 4.67 9.96
N LEU A 74 -7.71 3.72 9.06
CA LEU A 74 -8.06 2.34 9.42
C LEU A 74 -6.99 1.71 10.32
N TYR A 75 -5.73 1.84 9.94
CA TYR A 75 -4.61 1.34 10.72
C TYR A 75 -4.57 1.93 12.13
N LEU A 76 -4.70 3.24 12.24
CA LEU A 76 -4.69 3.93 13.55
C LEU A 76 -5.88 3.51 14.43
N LEU A 77 -7.07 3.39 13.86
CA LEU A 77 -8.27 3.00 14.62
C LEU A 77 -8.20 1.55 15.12
N VAL A 78 -7.60 0.65 14.36
CA VAL A 78 -7.53 -0.77 14.71
C VAL A 78 -6.38 -1.06 15.67
N PHE A 79 -5.20 -0.50 15.41
CA PHE A 79 -3.97 -0.88 16.12
C PHE A 79 -3.49 0.14 17.15
N ALA A 80 -3.67 1.44 16.90
CA ALA A 80 -3.14 2.50 17.76
C ALA A 80 -4.16 3.10 18.73
N GLY A 81 -5.46 2.85 18.53
CA GLY A 81 -6.52 3.35 19.42
C GLY A 81 -6.52 2.67 20.78
N GLU A 82 -7.22 3.27 21.75
CA GLU A 82 -7.47 2.64 23.06
C GLU A 82 -8.22 1.31 22.90
N PRO A 83 -7.85 0.27 23.68
CA PRO A 83 -8.52 -1.01 23.64
C PRO A 83 -9.96 -0.88 24.13
N ARG A 84 -10.91 -0.84 23.20
CA ARG A 84 -12.35 -0.84 23.45
C ARG A 84 -12.88 -2.25 23.25
N LEU A 85 -12.39 -3.19 24.04
CA LEU A 85 -12.82 -4.58 24.01
C LEU A 85 -13.82 -4.82 25.13
N PRO A 86 -14.94 -5.53 24.87
CA PRO A 86 -15.84 -6.01 25.92
C PRO A 86 -15.06 -6.89 26.92
N GLU A 87 -15.43 -6.81 28.20
CA GLU A 87 -14.88 -7.69 29.23
C GLU A 87 -15.15 -9.15 28.83
N GLY A 88 -14.08 -9.92 28.64
CA GLY A 88 -14.14 -11.30 28.14
C GLY A 88 -13.62 -11.52 26.72
N ALA A 89 -13.77 -10.57 25.82
CA ALA A 89 -13.23 -10.69 24.45
C ALA A 89 -11.69 -10.68 24.42
N SER A 90 -11.07 -10.01 25.37
CA SER A 90 -9.60 -9.96 25.50
C SER A 90 -8.97 -11.34 25.79
N ARG A 91 -9.70 -12.25 26.42
CA ARG A 91 -9.24 -13.61 26.74
C ARG A 91 -9.17 -14.53 25.52
N HIS A 92 -9.93 -14.20 24.46
CA HIS A 92 -9.99 -14.98 23.22
C HIS A 92 -9.18 -14.36 22.09
N LEU A 93 -8.57 -13.19 22.32
CA LEU A 93 -7.70 -12.54 21.36
C LEU A 93 -6.29 -13.17 21.41
N HIS A 94 -6.06 -14.06 20.48
CA HIS A 94 -4.74 -14.64 20.22
C HIS A 94 -4.38 -14.46 18.74
N GLU A 95 -3.09 -14.54 18.43
CA GLU A 95 -2.60 -14.50 17.05
C GLU A 95 -3.26 -15.62 16.23
N SER A 96 -3.54 -15.33 14.96
CA SER A 96 -4.11 -16.32 14.03
C SER A 96 -3.16 -17.52 13.87
N PRO A 97 -3.71 -18.73 13.63
CA PRO A 97 -2.88 -19.93 13.47
C PRO A 97 -1.85 -19.77 12.35
N PRO A 98 -0.73 -20.50 12.39
CA PRO A 98 0.36 -20.39 11.43
C PRO A 98 -0.05 -20.55 9.97
N VAL A 99 -1.12 -21.28 9.71
CA VAL A 99 -1.69 -21.47 8.36
C VAL A 99 -2.17 -20.16 7.76
N MET A 100 -2.65 -19.22 8.56
CA MET A 100 -3.12 -17.91 8.10
C MET A 100 -2.02 -16.85 8.13
N THR A 101 -1.11 -16.91 9.10
CA THR A 101 -0.04 -15.92 9.25
C THR A 101 1.10 -16.11 8.26
N ARG A 102 1.42 -17.35 7.85
CA ARG A 102 2.47 -17.63 6.85
C ARG A 102 2.20 -16.95 5.51
N PRO A 103 1.02 -17.08 4.87
CA PRO A 103 0.72 -16.34 3.64
C PRO A 103 0.83 -14.82 3.80
N LEU A 104 0.38 -14.27 4.94
CA LEU A 104 0.48 -12.84 5.22
C LEU A 104 1.92 -12.35 5.27
N VAL A 105 2.81 -13.11 5.91
CA VAL A 105 4.25 -12.78 5.98
C VAL A 105 4.88 -12.85 4.60
N VAL A 106 4.56 -13.87 3.80
CA VAL A 106 5.08 -14.02 2.43
C VAL A 106 4.63 -12.85 1.55
N LEU A 107 3.35 -12.47 1.63
CA LEU A 107 2.81 -11.33 0.88
C LEU A 107 3.43 -10.00 1.32
N ALA A 108 3.61 -9.81 2.62
CA ALA A 108 4.27 -8.60 3.16
C ALA A 108 5.74 -8.51 2.72
N ALA A 109 6.47 -9.62 2.76
CA ALA A 109 7.83 -9.70 2.26
C ALA A 109 7.88 -9.42 0.75
N GLY A 110 6.96 -10.01 -0.02
CA GLY A 110 6.82 -9.75 -1.46
C GLY A 110 6.56 -8.28 -1.78
N ALA A 111 5.65 -7.63 -1.04
CA ALA A 111 5.34 -6.21 -1.22
C ALA A 111 6.54 -5.29 -0.92
N ALA A 112 7.36 -5.65 0.06
CA ALA A 112 8.58 -4.92 0.38
C ALA A 112 9.66 -5.15 -0.69
N VAL A 113 9.94 -6.41 -1.05
CA VAL A 113 11.03 -6.77 -1.99
C VAL A 113 10.71 -6.33 -3.41
N ALA A 114 9.45 -6.45 -3.85
CA ALA A 114 9.05 -6.04 -5.21
C ALA A 114 9.24 -4.53 -5.45
N GLY A 115 9.13 -3.71 -4.40
CA GLY A 115 9.48 -2.29 -4.47
C GLY A 115 10.96 -2.08 -4.82
N PHE A 116 11.85 -2.80 -4.15
CA PHE A 116 13.29 -2.73 -4.45
C PHE A 116 13.65 -3.25 -5.84
N ALA A 117 12.94 -4.26 -6.35
CA ALA A 117 13.14 -4.77 -7.70
C ALA A 117 12.75 -3.75 -8.80
N GLY A 118 11.81 -2.83 -8.51
CA GLY A 118 11.40 -1.74 -9.40
C GLY A 118 12.39 -0.58 -9.45
N VAL A 119 13.19 -0.39 -8.39
CA VAL A 119 14.14 0.73 -8.26
C VAL A 119 15.20 0.78 -9.38
N PRO A 120 15.85 -0.33 -9.78
CA PRO A 120 16.85 -0.30 -10.85
C PRO A 120 16.30 0.18 -12.19
N GLY A 121 15.06 -0.16 -12.53
CA GLY A 121 14.40 0.28 -13.75
C GLY A 121 14.04 1.78 -13.76
N PHE A 122 13.65 2.31 -12.61
CA PHE A 122 13.25 3.71 -12.44
C PHE A 122 14.47 4.66 -12.36
N LEU A 123 15.49 4.30 -11.59
CA LEU A 123 16.69 5.11 -11.41
C LEU A 123 17.75 4.91 -12.53
N GLY A 124 17.70 3.77 -13.21
CA GLY A 124 18.71 3.39 -14.21
C GLY A 124 18.48 3.92 -15.61
N GLY A 125 17.48 4.77 -15.88
CA GLY A 125 17.26 5.34 -17.22
C GLY A 125 17.17 4.28 -18.33
N GLY A 126 16.72 3.08 -17.99
CA GLY A 126 16.63 1.95 -18.92
C GLY A 126 15.59 2.25 -19.99
N ARG A 127 16.08 2.55 -21.18
CA ARG A 127 15.39 2.63 -22.45
C ARG A 127 14.28 1.59 -22.46
N THR A 128 13.04 2.05 -22.37
CA THR A 128 11.89 1.27 -22.78
C THR A 128 12.09 0.95 -24.26
N ARG A 129 12.70 -0.21 -24.54
CA ARG A 129 12.62 -0.80 -25.86
C ARG A 129 11.16 -1.04 -26.13
N GLY A 130 10.64 -0.31 -27.11
CA GLY A 130 9.27 -0.30 -27.51
C GLY A 130 8.69 -1.70 -27.67
N TRP A 131 7.48 -1.83 -27.26
CA TRP A 131 6.60 -2.85 -27.76
C TRP A 131 6.28 -2.48 -29.23
N ALA A 132 7.05 -3.03 -30.14
CA ALA A 132 6.70 -3.11 -31.55
C ALA A 132 5.94 -4.39 -31.79
#